data_4d7e4b912b762f36ab3618c6e03d2748
#
_entry.id   4d7e4b912b762f36ab3618c6e03d2748
#
_cell.length_a   1.000
_cell.length_b   1.000
_cell.length_c   1.000
_cell.angle_alpha   90.00
_cell.angle_beta   90.00
_cell.angle_gamma   90.00
#
_symmetry.space_group_name_H-M   'P 1'
#
loop_
_entity.id
_entity.type
_entity.pdbx_description
1 polymer ?
#
loop_
_entity_poly.entity_id
_entity_poly.type
_entity_poly.pdbx_seq_one_letter_code
_entity_poly.pdbx_strand_id
1 'polypeptide(L)'
;MKTLLYSRNGRADAVLEFRDKPKPVPQDGEVLVKLEASGVNPSDVKSRAGRPFAFDFVVPHSDGAGIIEAVGPNVDGARVGERVWVWNGQWQRQYGTAAEFIAVPSAQAVHLDDAVDFETAACFGIPGLTAAHAVNLLATTKCERVLVTGAASSVGHYVVQMASMEGKQVIGTASEAKADTVLEAGASSVIDYRKEDVGEKILELTDGAGVDAVIDMDFYSTSRLVSSSALRSHGTIICYGSNDMGEIPVAFRDLLFKSLTLKFFLVYELLEHERSAAVERLGAFMQSGKAKTRISHVLPFEEAVKAHELVESGNANGNVVLKV
;
A
#
# COMPACT_ATOMS: atom_id res chain seq x y z
N MET A 1 13.51 -16.86 18.77
CA MET A 1 12.23 -16.26 18.42
C MET A 1 11.58 -17.04 17.29
N LYS A 2 10.26 -17.18 17.34
CA LYS A 2 9.49 -17.80 16.28
C LYS A 2 9.50 -16.91 15.03
N THR A 3 9.76 -17.50 13.87
CA THR A 3 9.98 -16.76 12.61
C THR A 3 9.40 -17.56 11.46
N LEU A 4 8.60 -16.92 10.62
CA LEU A 4 8.16 -17.47 9.34
C LEU A 4 9.22 -17.13 8.28
N LEU A 5 9.63 -18.10 7.48
CA LEU A 5 10.61 -17.86 6.42
C LEU A 5 10.39 -18.74 5.19
N TYR A 6 11.08 -18.40 4.09
CA TYR A 6 11.24 -19.23 2.92
C TYR A 6 12.68 -19.16 2.42
N SER A 7 13.21 -20.29 1.91
CA SER A 7 14.58 -20.42 1.37
C SER A 7 14.61 -20.65 -0.15
N ARG A 8 13.46 -20.70 -0.80
CA ARG A 8 13.27 -20.79 -2.25
C ARG A 8 11.92 -20.19 -2.64
N ASN A 9 11.81 -19.70 -3.86
CA ASN A 9 10.53 -19.24 -4.38
C ASN A 9 9.56 -20.42 -4.62
N GLY A 10 8.26 -20.14 -4.57
CA GLY A 10 7.24 -21.16 -4.82
C GLY A 10 5.88 -20.83 -4.19
N ARG A 11 4.98 -21.80 -4.15
CA ARG A 11 3.66 -21.69 -3.51
C ARG A 11 3.80 -21.56 -1.99
N ALA A 12 2.84 -20.88 -1.36
CA ALA A 12 2.86 -20.63 0.08
C ALA A 12 3.00 -21.92 0.91
N ASP A 13 2.15 -22.89 0.63
CA ASP A 13 2.11 -24.21 1.28
C ASP A 13 3.36 -25.06 1.09
N ALA A 14 4.16 -24.77 0.05
CA ALA A 14 5.35 -25.56 -0.31
C ALA A 14 6.67 -24.94 0.18
N VAL A 15 6.69 -23.65 0.53
CA VAL A 15 7.94 -22.94 0.82
C VAL A 15 7.95 -22.18 2.13
N LEU A 16 6.80 -21.79 2.68
CA LEU A 16 6.72 -21.11 3.97
C LEU A 16 6.86 -22.11 5.10
N GLU A 17 7.77 -21.86 6.01
CA GLU A 17 8.00 -22.69 7.18
C GLU A 17 8.31 -21.85 8.42
N PHE A 18 7.88 -22.32 9.58
CA PHE A 18 8.26 -21.76 10.86
C PHE A 18 9.60 -22.33 11.32
N ARG A 19 10.49 -21.45 11.76
CA ARG A 19 11.78 -21.79 12.35
C ARG A 19 12.08 -20.91 13.55
N ASP A 20 12.78 -21.46 14.52
CA ASP A 20 13.36 -20.67 15.60
C ASP A 20 14.67 -20.03 15.12
N LYS A 21 14.77 -18.71 15.26
CA LYS A 21 15.95 -17.92 14.97
C LYS A 21 16.41 -17.15 16.21
N PRO A 22 17.68 -16.82 16.33
CA PRO A 22 18.13 -15.90 17.38
C PRO A 22 17.35 -14.58 17.33
N LYS A 23 17.04 -14.03 18.49
CA LYS A 23 16.47 -12.68 18.59
C LYS A 23 17.50 -11.67 18.09
N PRO A 24 17.15 -10.75 17.16
CA PRO A 24 18.11 -9.78 16.66
C PRO A 24 18.53 -8.79 17.74
N VAL A 25 19.75 -8.29 17.61
CA VAL A 25 20.29 -7.22 18.44
C VAL A 25 20.34 -5.96 17.59
N PRO A 26 19.68 -4.85 18.01
CA PRO A 26 19.67 -3.63 17.23
C PRO A 26 21.09 -3.05 17.12
N GLN A 27 21.48 -2.73 15.90
CA GLN A 27 22.77 -2.13 15.59
C GLN A 27 22.72 -0.59 15.76
N ASP A 28 23.79 0.09 15.39
CA ASP A 28 23.86 1.56 15.44
C ASP A 28 22.73 2.19 14.63
N GLY A 29 21.98 3.12 15.25
CA GLY A 29 20.83 3.78 14.65
C GLY A 29 19.56 2.92 14.53
N GLU A 30 19.56 1.68 15.00
CA GLU A 30 18.41 0.77 14.93
C GLU A 30 17.61 0.70 16.24
N VAL A 31 16.36 0.29 16.10
CA VAL A 31 15.49 -0.14 17.21
C VAL A 31 15.09 -1.60 17.04
N LEU A 32 14.90 -2.30 18.14
CA LEU A 32 14.32 -3.63 18.19
C LEU A 32 12.82 -3.49 18.51
N VAL A 33 11.96 -3.89 17.59
CA VAL A 33 10.51 -3.89 17.79
C VAL A 33 10.05 -5.31 18.12
N LYS A 34 9.36 -5.47 19.25
CA LYS A 34 8.54 -6.63 19.53
C LYS A 34 7.24 -6.47 18.77
N LEU A 35 6.99 -7.36 17.81
CA LEU A 35 5.83 -7.27 16.94
C LEU A 35 4.59 -7.85 17.62
N GLU A 36 3.46 -7.18 17.44
CA GLU A 36 2.13 -7.60 17.84
C GLU A 36 1.27 -7.93 16.61
N ALA A 37 1.56 -7.26 15.46
CA ALA A 37 0.87 -7.50 14.21
C ALA A 37 1.80 -7.37 13.01
N SER A 38 1.55 -8.16 11.96
CA SER A 38 2.27 -8.15 10.69
C SER A 38 1.29 -8.14 9.52
N GLY A 39 1.38 -7.14 8.65
CA GLY A 39 0.53 -6.99 7.46
C GLY A 39 1.03 -7.83 6.29
N VAL A 40 0.12 -8.49 5.58
CA VAL A 40 0.42 -9.30 4.40
C VAL A 40 -0.04 -8.59 3.14
N ASN A 41 0.89 -8.23 2.26
CA ASN A 41 0.63 -7.46 1.05
C ASN A 41 0.81 -8.29 -0.23
N PRO A 42 0.18 -7.88 -1.36
CA PRO A 42 0.41 -8.51 -2.66
C PRO A 42 1.88 -8.55 -3.08
N SER A 43 2.69 -7.56 -2.66
CA SER A 43 4.12 -7.52 -2.93
C SER A 43 4.90 -8.62 -2.20
N ASP A 44 4.50 -8.98 -0.98
CA ASP A 44 5.10 -10.06 -0.20
C ASP A 44 4.85 -11.41 -0.86
N VAL A 45 3.60 -11.61 -1.31
CA VAL A 45 3.19 -12.81 -2.06
C VAL A 45 3.95 -12.93 -3.38
N LYS A 46 4.03 -11.84 -4.17
CA LYS A 46 4.79 -11.81 -5.44
C LYS A 46 6.28 -12.07 -5.20
N SER A 47 6.85 -11.52 -4.12
CA SER A 47 8.26 -11.74 -3.77
C SER A 47 8.52 -13.20 -3.41
N ARG A 48 7.70 -13.80 -2.56
CA ARG A 48 7.80 -15.22 -2.22
C ARG A 48 7.61 -16.11 -3.46
N ALA A 49 6.65 -15.76 -4.35
CA ALA A 49 6.31 -16.58 -5.50
C ALA A 49 7.43 -16.64 -6.55
N GLY A 50 8.16 -15.52 -6.81
CA GLY A 50 9.10 -15.52 -7.93
C GLY A 50 10.14 -14.41 -7.98
N ARG A 51 10.22 -13.47 -7.01
CA ARG A 51 11.27 -12.45 -7.03
C ARG A 51 12.60 -13.06 -6.56
N PRO A 52 13.69 -12.96 -7.34
CA PRO A 52 15.01 -13.39 -6.87
C PRO A 52 15.41 -12.67 -5.58
N PHE A 53 16.10 -13.37 -4.70
CA PHE A 53 16.68 -12.83 -3.47
C PHE A 53 18.12 -13.34 -3.28
N ALA A 54 18.95 -12.55 -2.57
CA ALA A 54 20.40 -12.81 -2.42
C ALA A 54 20.78 -13.41 -1.04
N PHE A 55 19.80 -13.92 -0.28
CA PHE A 55 19.97 -14.45 1.06
C PHE A 55 19.72 -15.96 1.09
N ASP A 56 20.26 -16.67 2.08
CA ASP A 56 19.97 -18.09 2.28
C ASP A 56 18.51 -18.36 2.58
N PHE A 57 17.82 -17.40 3.17
CA PHE A 57 16.38 -17.39 3.42
C PHE A 57 15.87 -15.95 3.54
N VAL A 58 14.57 -15.77 3.45
CA VAL A 58 13.89 -14.50 3.65
C VAL A 58 12.76 -14.68 4.67
N VAL A 59 12.68 -13.77 5.63
CA VAL A 59 11.52 -13.56 6.49
C VAL A 59 10.64 -12.53 5.80
N PRO A 60 9.42 -12.89 5.33
CA PRO A 60 8.59 -11.98 4.55
C PRO A 60 8.00 -10.84 5.39
N HIS A 61 7.22 -10.03 4.72
CA HIS A 61 6.42 -8.90 5.16
C HIS A 61 7.22 -7.64 5.46
N SER A 62 6.70 -6.53 4.90
CA SER A 62 7.31 -5.21 5.06
C SER A 62 6.60 -4.36 6.11
N ASP A 63 5.35 -4.68 6.43
CA ASP A 63 4.50 -3.92 7.32
C ASP A 63 4.31 -4.64 8.65
N GLY A 64 4.38 -3.90 9.73
CA GLY A 64 4.12 -4.45 11.06
C GLY A 64 3.85 -3.35 12.08
N ALA A 65 3.43 -3.74 13.27
CA ALA A 65 3.25 -2.85 14.39
C ALA A 65 3.58 -3.58 15.70
N GLY A 66 4.03 -2.82 16.69
CA GLY A 66 4.42 -3.39 17.96
C GLY A 66 5.01 -2.35 18.91
N ILE A 67 5.88 -2.81 19.80
CA ILE A 67 6.47 -1.99 20.85
C ILE A 67 8.00 -2.06 20.75
N ILE A 68 8.68 -0.92 20.84
CA ILE A 68 10.14 -0.88 20.91
C ILE A 68 10.58 -1.53 22.22
N GLU A 69 11.31 -2.64 22.12
CA GLU A 69 11.84 -3.35 23.28
C GLU A 69 13.25 -2.90 23.67
N ALA A 70 14.05 -2.54 22.67
CA ALA A 70 15.42 -2.08 22.88
C ALA A 70 15.84 -1.12 21.77
N VAL A 71 16.85 -0.34 22.04
CA VAL A 71 17.47 0.59 21.08
C VAL A 71 18.96 0.27 20.94
N GLY A 72 19.48 0.46 19.73
CA GLY A 72 20.93 0.39 19.46
C GLY A 72 21.64 1.70 19.83
N PRO A 73 22.97 1.74 19.69
CA PRO A 73 23.74 2.97 19.87
C PRO A 73 23.19 4.12 19.01
N ASN A 74 23.35 5.35 19.47
CA ASN A 74 22.92 6.59 18.80
C ASN A 74 21.38 6.73 18.58
N VAL A 75 20.57 5.91 19.25
CA VAL A 75 19.12 6.10 19.34
C VAL A 75 18.74 6.52 20.76
N ASP A 76 17.79 7.44 20.89
CA ASP A 76 17.30 7.89 22.20
C ASP A 76 16.68 6.72 22.97
N GLY A 77 17.22 6.44 24.17
CA GLY A 77 16.72 5.40 25.07
C GLY A 77 15.27 5.62 25.54
N ALA A 78 14.76 6.84 25.49
CA ALA A 78 13.38 7.16 25.81
C ALA A 78 12.37 6.49 24.89
N ARG A 79 12.79 6.02 23.71
CA ARG A 79 11.94 5.29 22.78
C ARG A 79 11.57 3.87 23.25
N VAL A 80 12.26 3.30 24.22
CA VAL A 80 11.90 1.98 24.79
C VAL A 80 10.51 2.05 25.42
N GLY A 81 9.62 1.12 25.01
CA GLY A 81 8.21 1.10 25.41
C GLY A 81 7.30 1.89 24.45
N GLU A 82 7.85 2.61 23.47
CA GLU A 82 7.06 3.34 22.46
C GLU A 82 6.29 2.36 21.56
N ARG A 83 4.99 2.63 21.37
CA ARG A 83 4.18 1.95 20.36
C ARG A 83 4.53 2.49 18.98
N VAL A 84 4.76 1.59 18.04
CA VAL A 84 5.21 1.97 16.68
C VAL A 84 4.56 1.12 15.61
N TRP A 85 4.51 1.67 14.39
CA TRP A 85 4.32 0.91 13.17
C TRP A 85 5.58 0.96 12.31
N VAL A 86 5.80 -0.09 11.52
CA VAL A 86 7.02 -0.31 10.74
C VAL A 86 6.70 -0.31 9.27
N TRP A 87 7.56 0.36 8.48
CA TRP A 87 7.53 0.33 7.02
C TRP A 87 8.83 -0.27 6.45
N ASN A 88 8.73 -0.84 5.24
CA ASN A 88 9.86 -1.46 4.52
C ASN A 88 10.66 -2.49 5.36
N GLY A 89 10.01 -3.22 6.25
CA GLY A 89 10.69 -4.20 7.10
C GLY A 89 11.54 -5.18 6.31
N GLN A 90 11.01 -5.75 5.21
CA GLN A 90 11.71 -6.74 4.39
C GLN A 90 12.42 -6.15 3.16
N TRP A 91 12.13 -4.91 2.74
CA TRP A 91 12.69 -4.37 1.50
C TRP A 91 14.22 -4.41 1.46
N GLN A 92 14.79 -5.19 0.50
CA GLN A 92 16.24 -5.41 0.32
C GLN A 92 16.95 -5.95 1.57
N ARG A 93 16.22 -6.63 2.47
CA ARG A 93 16.73 -7.18 3.72
C ARG A 93 16.29 -8.63 3.89
N GLN A 94 17.07 -9.38 4.67
CA GLN A 94 16.77 -10.78 4.97
C GLN A 94 15.56 -10.93 5.91
N TYR A 95 15.41 -10.03 6.88
CA TYR A 95 14.40 -10.10 7.92
C TYR A 95 13.30 -9.06 7.72
N GLY A 96 12.06 -9.54 7.59
CA GLY A 96 10.83 -8.76 7.60
C GLY A 96 10.03 -8.92 8.90
N THR A 97 8.77 -8.51 8.88
CA THR A 97 7.91 -8.46 10.06
C THR A 97 7.16 -9.77 10.36
N ALA A 98 7.36 -10.83 9.57
CA ALA A 98 6.79 -12.14 9.86
C ALA A 98 7.61 -12.90 10.93
N ALA A 99 7.82 -12.30 12.08
CA ALA A 99 8.59 -12.81 13.22
C ALA A 99 8.14 -12.13 14.50
N GLU A 100 8.48 -12.69 15.67
CA GLU A 100 8.19 -12.06 16.97
C GLU A 100 8.95 -10.73 17.18
N PHE A 101 10.10 -10.56 16.52
CA PHE A 101 10.94 -9.36 16.65
C PHE A 101 11.59 -9.00 15.32
N ILE A 102 11.75 -7.68 15.12
CA ILE A 102 12.52 -7.14 14.00
C ILE A 102 13.43 -6.00 14.49
N ALA A 103 14.67 -5.96 14.00
CA ALA A 103 15.54 -4.81 14.14
C ALA A 103 15.47 -3.96 12.86
N VAL A 104 15.18 -2.68 12.98
CA VAL A 104 15.03 -1.75 11.86
C VAL A 104 15.70 -0.41 12.18
N PRO A 105 16.14 0.36 11.16
CA PRO A 105 16.52 1.75 11.36
C PRO A 105 15.44 2.51 12.15
N SER A 106 15.84 3.32 13.12
CA SER A 106 14.92 4.04 14.01
C SER A 106 13.86 4.86 13.26
N ALA A 107 14.20 5.41 12.09
CA ALA A 107 13.28 6.14 11.23
C ALA A 107 12.17 5.27 10.61
N GLN A 108 12.37 3.94 10.53
CA GLN A 108 11.37 3.00 10.00
C GLN A 108 10.34 2.56 11.05
N ALA A 109 10.56 2.86 12.31
CA ALA A 109 9.65 2.65 13.41
C ALA A 109 8.98 3.98 13.79
N VAL A 110 7.81 4.23 13.24
CA VAL A 110 7.07 5.49 13.41
C VAL A 110 6.16 5.39 14.62
N HIS A 111 6.08 6.45 15.40
CA HIS A 111 5.19 6.53 16.56
C HIS A 111 3.74 6.18 16.20
N LEU A 112 3.09 5.39 17.06
CA LEU A 112 1.70 4.98 16.95
C LEU A 112 0.89 5.53 18.12
N ASP A 113 -0.15 6.33 17.80
CA ASP A 113 -1.10 6.84 18.77
C ASP A 113 -1.78 5.70 19.54
N ASP A 114 -1.99 5.90 20.85
CA ASP A 114 -2.60 4.90 21.74
C ASP A 114 -4.03 4.51 21.33
N ALA A 115 -4.73 5.38 20.64
CA ALA A 115 -6.08 5.12 20.14
C ALA A 115 -6.14 4.15 18.94
N VAL A 116 -4.99 3.86 18.30
CA VAL A 116 -4.91 2.98 17.13
C VAL A 116 -4.43 1.59 17.56
N ASP A 117 -5.17 0.55 17.19
CA ASP A 117 -4.75 -0.83 17.41
C ASP A 117 -3.61 -1.26 16.48
N PHE A 118 -2.87 -2.32 16.88
CA PHE A 118 -1.70 -2.78 16.11
C PHE A 118 -2.09 -3.43 14.79
N GLU A 119 -3.25 -4.06 14.70
CA GLU A 119 -3.75 -4.66 13.48
C GLU A 119 -4.02 -3.58 12.41
N THR A 120 -4.64 -2.48 12.81
CA THR A 120 -4.82 -1.30 11.95
C THR A 120 -3.47 -0.70 11.54
N ALA A 121 -2.57 -0.55 12.48
CA ALA A 121 -1.25 0.03 12.25
C ALA A 121 -0.37 -0.82 11.31
N ALA A 122 -0.50 -2.15 11.34
CA ALA A 122 0.17 -3.06 10.40
C ALA A 122 -0.32 -2.91 8.94
N CYS A 123 -1.29 -2.03 8.67
CA CYS A 123 -1.76 -1.69 7.33
C CYS A 123 -1.23 -0.31 6.85
N PHE A 124 -0.34 0.35 7.61
CA PHE A 124 0.12 1.71 7.30
C PHE A 124 1.34 1.74 6.37
N GLY A 125 2.19 0.73 6.41
CA GLY A 125 3.45 0.72 5.67
C GLY A 125 3.25 0.80 4.16
N ILE A 126 2.90 -0.29 3.52
CA ILE A 126 2.72 -0.31 2.06
C ILE A 126 1.39 0.37 1.66
N PRO A 127 0.21 -0.06 2.15
CA PRO A 127 -1.04 0.52 1.67
C PRO A 127 -1.21 1.99 2.06
N GLY A 128 -0.97 2.32 3.32
CA GLY A 128 -1.15 3.68 3.85
C GLY A 128 -0.20 4.69 3.22
N LEU A 129 1.11 4.39 3.19
CA LEU A 129 2.11 5.30 2.60
C LEU A 129 1.95 5.42 1.08
N THR A 130 1.58 4.35 0.37
CA THR A 130 1.30 4.42 -1.08
C THR A 130 0.14 5.39 -1.34
N ALA A 131 -0.94 5.26 -0.58
CA ALA A 131 -2.10 6.13 -0.72
C ALA A 131 -1.76 7.59 -0.36
N ALA A 132 -1.09 7.81 0.76
CA ALA A 132 -0.71 9.14 1.21
C ALA A 132 0.22 9.85 0.20
N HIS A 133 1.21 9.14 -0.34
CA HIS A 133 2.10 9.71 -1.36
C HIS A 133 1.36 10.00 -2.67
N ALA A 134 0.48 9.09 -3.13
CA ALA A 134 -0.33 9.34 -4.33
C ALA A 134 -1.19 10.60 -4.19
N VAL A 135 -1.80 10.83 -3.03
CA VAL A 135 -2.59 12.03 -2.75
C VAL A 135 -1.69 13.27 -2.58
N ASN A 136 -0.47 13.15 -2.03
CA ASN A 136 0.52 14.24 -2.04
C ASN A 136 0.85 14.68 -3.47
N LEU A 137 1.06 13.74 -4.38
CA LEU A 137 1.30 14.04 -5.79
C LEU A 137 0.08 14.68 -6.46
N LEU A 138 -1.13 14.24 -6.12
CA LEU A 138 -2.37 14.83 -6.61
C LEU A 138 -2.50 16.31 -6.18
N ALA A 139 -2.13 16.63 -4.95
CA ALA A 139 -2.21 18.00 -4.39
C ALA A 139 -1.29 18.98 -5.14
N THR A 140 -0.27 18.52 -5.88
CA THR A 140 0.57 19.37 -6.73
C THR A 140 -0.07 19.77 -8.05
N THR A 141 -1.25 19.23 -8.35
CA THR A 141 -2.00 19.45 -9.60
C THR A 141 -3.26 20.27 -9.37
N LYS A 142 -3.76 20.97 -10.41
CA LYS A 142 -5.10 21.56 -10.36
C LYS A 142 -6.11 20.45 -10.64
N CYS A 143 -6.48 19.70 -9.63
CA CYS A 143 -7.37 18.56 -9.75
C CYS A 143 -8.65 18.79 -8.94
N GLU A 144 -9.80 18.68 -9.62
CA GLU A 144 -11.13 18.66 -8.99
C GLU A 144 -11.72 17.25 -9.06
N ARG A 145 -11.55 16.58 -10.20
CA ARG A 145 -12.07 15.22 -10.46
C ARG A 145 -10.94 14.23 -10.60
N VAL A 146 -11.01 13.15 -9.87
CA VAL A 146 -10.00 12.09 -9.89
C VAL A 146 -10.65 10.72 -10.09
N LEU A 147 -10.08 9.94 -11.03
CA LEU A 147 -10.36 8.51 -11.13
C LEU A 147 -9.42 7.76 -10.19
N VAL A 148 -9.95 6.85 -9.38
CA VAL A 148 -9.16 5.92 -8.56
C VAL A 148 -9.41 4.51 -9.04
N THR A 149 -8.39 3.88 -9.66
CA THR A 149 -8.52 2.50 -10.10
C THR A 149 -8.33 1.53 -8.94
N GLY A 150 -9.12 0.45 -8.92
CA GLY A 150 -9.10 -0.50 -7.80
C GLY A 150 -9.50 0.15 -6.47
N ALA A 151 -10.47 1.05 -6.48
CA ALA A 151 -10.89 1.86 -5.34
C ALA A 151 -11.30 1.06 -4.08
N ALA A 152 -11.69 -0.20 -4.25
CA ALA A 152 -11.99 -1.11 -3.14
C ALA A 152 -10.76 -1.92 -2.64
N SER A 153 -9.57 -1.73 -3.22
CA SER A 153 -8.32 -2.33 -2.71
C SER A 153 -7.85 -1.63 -1.44
N SER A 154 -6.87 -2.23 -0.72
CA SER A 154 -6.29 -1.63 0.48
C SER A 154 -5.77 -0.21 0.23
N VAL A 155 -5.01 0.00 -0.84
CA VAL A 155 -4.50 1.33 -1.22
C VAL A 155 -5.62 2.22 -1.71
N GLY A 156 -6.45 1.74 -2.66
CA GLY A 156 -7.52 2.54 -3.27
C GLY A 156 -8.52 3.05 -2.25
N HIS A 157 -8.85 2.26 -1.24
CA HIS A 157 -9.77 2.65 -0.17
C HIS A 157 -9.22 3.84 0.66
N TYR A 158 -7.93 3.86 0.97
CA TYR A 158 -7.30 5.02 1.61
C TYR A 158 -7.25 6.23 0.69
N VAL A 159 -6.91 6.03 -0.60
CA VAL A 159 -6.90 7.13 -1.59
C VAL A 159 -8.25 7.80 -1.70
N VAL A 160 -9.34 7.01 -1.84
CA VAL A 160 -10.70 7.53 -1.94
C VAL A 160 -11.04 8.40 -0.72
N GLN A 161 -10.76 7.91 0.49
CA GLN A 161 -11.03 8.66 1.71
C GLN A 161 -10.24 9.97 1.77
N MET A 162 -8.92 9.91 1.58
CA MET A 162 -8.05 11.09 1.66
C MET A 162 -8.41 12.13 0.59
N ALA A 163 -8.62 11.72 -0.67
CA ALA A 163 -8.98 12.63 -1.75
C ALA A 163 -10.36 13.26 -1.54
N SER A 164 -11.34 12.46 -1.09
CA SER A 164 -12.69 12.96 -0.78
C SER A 164 -12.68 13.96 0.39
N MET A 165 -11.87 13.70 1.43
CA MET A 165 -11.72 14.64 2.56
C MET A 165 -11.09 15.97 2.13
N GLU A 166 -10.30 15.99 1.05
CA GLU A 166 -9.78 17.21 0.43
C GLU A 166 -10.75 17.87 -0.56
N GLY A 167 -12.00 17.42 -0.60
CA GLY A 167 -13.05 18.00 -1.45
C GLY A 167 -12.96 17.61 -2.92
N LYS A 168 -12.17 16.57 -3.28
CA LYS A 168 -12.12 16.07 -4.65
C LYS A 168 -13.39 15.28 -4.98
N GLN A 169 -13.88 15.43 -6.21
CA GLN A 169 -14.88 14.52 -6.76
C GLN A 169 -14.18 13.22 -7.18
N VAL A 170 -14.37 12.16 -6.43
CA VAL A 170 -13.72 10.87 -6.65
C VAL A 170 -14.65 9.94 -7.41
N ILE A 171 -14.20 9.45 -8.57
CA ILE A 171 -14.84 8.35 -9.31
C ILE A 171 -13.97 7.11 -9.06
N GLY A 172 -14.54 6.06 -8.48
CA GLY A 172 -13.82 4.82 -8.19
C GLY A 172 -14.10 3.73 -9.22
N THR A 173 -13.12 2.87 -9.53
CA THR A 173 -13.43 1.60 -10.22
C THR A 173 -13.45 0.45 -9.23
N ALA A 174 -14.50 -0.36 -9.28
CA ALA A 174 -14.64 -1.57 -8.47
C ALA A 174 -15.57 -2.55 -9.18
N SER A 175 -15.59 -3.83 -8.75
CA SER A 175 -16.69 -4.72 -9.13
C SER A 175 -17.99 -4.31 -8.42
N GLU A 176 -19.13 -4.64 -9.00
CA GLU A 176 -20.47 -4.35 -8.43
C GLU A 176 -20.57 -4.78 -6.95
N ALA A 177 -20.08 -5.97 -6.61
CA ALA A 177 -20.11 -6.49 -5.24
C ALA A 177 -19.32 -5.64 -4.22
N LYS A 178 -18.45 -4.73 -4.68
CA LYS A 178 -17.63 -3.85 -3.83
C LYS A 178 -18.00 -2.36 -3.98
N ALA A 179 -19.03 -2.03 -4.77
CA ALA A 179 -19.41 -0.65 -5.06
C ALA A 179 -19.77 0.14 -3.80
N ASP A 180 -20.61 -0.42 -2.93
CA ASP A 180 -21.02 0.22 -1.69
C ASP A 180 -19.84 0.61 -0.80
N THR A 181 -18.83 -0.26 -0.73
CA THR A 181 -17.59 0.02 0.01
C THR A 181 -16.88 1.28 -0.48
N VAL A 182 -16.86 1.48 -1.78
CA VAL A 182 -16.19 2.63 -2.41
C VAL A 182 -17.00 3.91 -2.20
N LEU A 183 -18.33 3.82 -2.28
CA LEU A 183 -19.24 4.94 -1.96
C LEU A 183 -19.14 5.34 -0.49
N GLU A 184 -19.15 4.38 0.43
CA GLU A 184 -18.97 4.61 1.87
C GLU A 184 -17.62 5.22 2.22
N ALA A 185 -16.58 4.98 1.40
CA ALA A 185 -15.28 5.62 1.53
C ALA A 185 -15.28 7.08 1.06
N GLY A 186 -16.34 7.56 0.42
CA GLY A 186 -16.51 8.93 -0.01
C GLY A 186 -16.40 9.16 -1.52
N ALA A 187 -16.39 8.12 -2.35
CA ALA A 187 -16.48 8.29 -3.79
C ALA A 187 -17.87 8.85 -4.18
N SER A 188 -17.90 9.73 -5.17
CA SER A 188 -19.15 10.27 -5.73
C SER A 188 -19.83 9.28 -6.68
N SER A 189 -19.06 8.41 -7.31
CA SER A 189 -19.55 7.41 -8.27
C SER A 189 -18.60 6.21 -8.34
N VAL A 190 -19.14 5.06 -8.78
CA VAL A 190 -18.38 3.83 -8.99
C VAL A 190 -18.67 3.31 -10.39
N ILE A 191 -17.61 2.88 -11.08
CA ILE A 191 -17.68 2.24 -12.40
C ILE A 191 -17.33 0.75 -12.23
N ASP A 192 -18.20 -0.14 -12.68
CA ASP A 192 -17.88 -1.57 -12.74
C ASP A 192 -17.03 -1.86 -13.98
N TYR A 193 -15.71 -1.82 -13.79
CA TYR A 193 -14.73 -2.05 -14.86
C TYR A 193 -14.84 -3.40 -15.57
N ARG A 194 -15.65 -4.34 -15.03
CA ARG A 194 -15.90 -5.66 -15.64
C ARG A 194 -17.03 -5.62 -16.64
N LYS A 195 -17.93 -4.65 -16.52
CA LYS A 195 -19.18 -4.55 -17.30
C LYS A 195 -19.22 -3.31 -18.21
N GLU A 196 -18.47 -2.26 -17.84
CA GLU A 196 -18.55 -0.95 -18.47
C GLU A 196 -17.18 -0.55 -19.07
N ASP A 197 -17.20 0.22 -20.17
CA ASP A 197 -15.99 0.92 -20.61
C ASP A 197 -15.73 2.10 -19.68
N VAL A 198 -14.58 2.07 -19.01
CA VAL A 198 -14.22 3.07 -18.01
C VAL A 198 -14.14 4.48 -18.62
N GLY A 199 -13.61 4.59 -19.84
CA GLY A 199 -13.47 5.89 -20.51
C GLY A 199 -14.81 6.49 -20.90
N GLU A 200 -15.69 5.71 -21.51
CA GLU A 200 -17.04 6.15 -21.87
C GLU A 200 -17.85 6.55 -20.62
N LYS A 201 -17.76 5.73 -19.57
CA LYS A 201 -18.49 6.00 -18.33
C LYS A 201 -18.01 7.24 -17.59
N ILE A 202 -16.69 7.52 -17.61
CA ILE A 202 -16.17 8.80 -17.09
C ILE A 202 -16.80 9.98 -17.83
N LEU A 203 -16.86 9.93 -19.16
CA LEU A 203 -17.45 11.02 -19.95
C LEU A 203 -18.94 11.21 -19.65
N GLU A 204 -19.68 10.11 -19.49
CA GLU A 204 -21.10 10.16 -19.06
C GLU A 204 -21.24 10.84 -17.69
N LEU A 205 -20.46 10.40 -16.67
CA LEU A 205 -20.53 10.89 -15.30
C LEU A 205 -20.03 12.34 -15.14
N THR A 206 -19.34 12.88 -16.14
CA THR A 206 -18.75 14.22 -16.11
C THR A 206 -19.28 15.16 -17.19
N ASP A 207 -20.40 14.82 -17.82
CA ASP A 207 -21.00 15.59 -18.91
C ASP A 207 -19.98 15.92 -20.03
N GLY A 208 -19.11 14.96 -20.36
CA GLY A 208 -18.07 15.09 -21.36
C GLY A 208 -16.79 15.79 -20.91
N ALA A 209 -16.71 16.29 -19.68
CA ALA A 209 -15.55 17.06 -19.20
C ALA A 209 -14.32 16.20 -18.87
N GLY A 210 -14.51 14.91 -18.57
CA GLY A 210 -13.45 14.00 -18.17
C GLY A 210 -12.89 14.26 -16.76
N VAL A 211 -11.83 13.51 -16.40
CA VAL A 211 -11.12 13.65 -15.12
C VAL A 211 -9.81 14.40 -15.29
N ASP A 212 -9.36 15.04 -14.21
CA ASP A 212 -8.11 15.80 -14.14
C ASP A 212 -6.91 14.89 -13.89
N ALA A 213 -7.16 13.84 -13.10
CA ALA A 213 -6.12 12.90 -12.73
C ALA A 213 -6.67 11.47 -12.60
N VAL A 214 -5.74 10.52 -12.72
CA VAL A 214 -5.96 9.11 -12.42
C VAL A 214 -4.95 8.69 -11.38
N ILE A 215 -5.40 8.13 -10.25
CA ILE A 215 -4.54 7.38 -9.33
C ILE A 215 -4.69 5.91 -9.67
N ASP A 216 -3.61 5.30 -10.11
CA ASP A 216 -3.64 4.07 -10.89
C ASP A 216 -2.85 2.93 -10.26
N MET A 217 -3.53 1.78 -10.09
CA MET A 217 -2.92 0.54 -9.61
C MET A 217 -2.57 -0.45 -10.75
N ASP A 218 -2.99 -0.19 -11.98
CA ASP A 218 -2.83 -1.11 -13.10
C ASP A 218 -2.67 -0.38 -14.45
N PHE A 219 -1.47 0.10 -14.70
CA PHE A 219 -1.17 0.87 -15.90
C PHE A 219 -1.40 0.09 -17.20
N TYR A 220 -1.27 -1.24 -17.18
CA TYR A 220 -1.56 -2.07 -18.33
C TYR A 220 -3.01 -1.86 -18.82
N SER A 221 -3.97 -1.88 -17.90
CA SER A 221 -5.38 -1.69 -18.25
C SER A 221 -5.74 -0.24 -18.56
N THR A 222 -5.06 0.73 -17.94
CA THR A 222 -5.43 2.15 -17.97
C THR A 222 -4.65 2.98 -18.96
N SER A 223 -3.55 2.47 -19.52
CA SER A 223 -2.72 3.18 -20.53
C SER A 223 -3.54 3.71 -21.73
N ARG A 224 -4.63 3.03 -22.09
CA ARG A 224 -5.55 3.47 -23.14
C ARG A 224 -6.27 4.79 -22.83
N LEU A 225 -6.38 5.19 -21.55
CA LEU A 225 -6.96 6.47 -21.16
C LEU A 225 -6.12 7.67 -21.65
N VAL A 226 -4.84 7.46 -21.95
CA VAL A 226 -3.98 8.46 -22.58
C VAL A 226 -4.60 8.99 -23.86
N SER A 227 -5.16 8.10 -24.69
CA SER A 227 -5.80 8.45 -25.97
C SER A 227 -7.28 8.81 -25.84
N SER A 228 -7.89 8.61 -24.68
CA SER A 228 -9.30 8.92 -24.45
C SER A 228 -9.49 10.36 -23.95
N SER A 229 -10.57 11.01 -24.36
CA SER A 229 -10.99 12.30 -23.79
C SER A 229 -11.44 12.20 -22.33
N ALA A 230 -11.60 10.98 -21.79
CA ALA A 230 -11.86 10.76 -20.38
C ALA A 230 -10.75 11.30 -19.44
N LEU A 231 -9.49 11.29 -19.89
CA LEU A 231 -8.41 12.06 -19.27
C LEU A 231 -8.22 13.35 -20.07
N ARG A 232 -8.53 14.49 -19.47
CA ARG A 232 -8.49 15.79 -20.14
C ARG A 232 -7.06 16.24 -20.49
N SER A 233 -6.92 17.26 -21.32
CA SER A 233 -5.64 17.93 -21.56
C SER A 233 -5.06 18.50 -20.26
N HIS A 234 -3.73 18.42 -20.11
CA HIS A 234 -2.97 18.71 -18.88
C HIS A 234 -3.29 17.77 -17.73
N GLY A 235 -3.94 16.64 -18.01
CA GLY A 235 -4.24 15.60 -17.01
C GLY A 235 -2.99 14.85 -16.55
N THR A 236 -3.11 14.23 -15.38
CA THR A 236 -2.00 13.49 -14.76
C THR A 236 -2.41 12.06 -14.46
N ILE A 237 -1.56 11.09 -14.79
CA ILE A 237 -1.66 9.72 -14.30
C ILE A 237 -0.59 9.51 -13.23
N ILE A 238 -1.01 9.17 -12.02
CA ILE A 238 -0.16 8.82 -10.87
C ILE A 238 -0.24 7.32 -10.67
N CYS A 239 0.80 6.60 -11.03
CA CYS A 239 0.79 5.13 -11.08
C CYS A 239 1.74 4.51 -10.05
N TYR A 240 1.26 3.50 -9.33
CA TYR A 240 2.03 2.74 -8.35
C TYR A 240 2.05 1.22 -8.62
N GLY A 241 1.46 0.77 -9.72
CA GLY A 241 1.43 -0.65 -10.04
C GLY A 241 0.95 -0.98 -11.44
N SER A 242 1.15 -2.24 -11.82
CA SER A 242 0.60 -2.84 -13.02
C SER A 242 0.46 -4.35 -12.84
N ASN A 243 -0.55 -4.94 -13.48
CA ASN A 243 -0.71 -6.40 -13.53
C ASN A 243 0.24 -7.01 -14.53
N ASP A 244 0.55 -6.31 -15.62
CA ASP A 244 1.62 -6.67 -16.55
C ASP A 244 2.82 -5.74 -16.29
N MET A 245 3.99 -6.34 -16.10
CA MET A 245 5.26 -5.65 -15.85
C MET A 245 6.16 -5.59 -17.09
N GLY A 246 5.64 -6.02 -18.25
CA GLY A 246 6.33 -5.97 -19.53
C GLY A 246 6.26 -4.59 -20.20
N GLU A 247 6.44 -4.57 -21.51
CA GLU A 247 6.33 -3.37 -22.32
C GLU A 247 4.85 -2.98 -22.50
N ILE A 248 4.51 -1.76 -22.09
CA ILE A 248 3.16 -1.20 -22.22
C ILE A 248 3.22 -0.04 -23.22
N PRO A 249 2.66 -0.20 -24.44
CA PRO A 249 2.68 0.86 -25.43
C PRO A 249 1.74 2.00 -25.04
N VAL A 250 2.19 3.23 -25.27
CA VAL A 250 1.40 4.46 -25.13
C VAL A 250 1.50 5.30 -26.39
N ALA A 251 0.40 5.98 -26.75
CA ALA A 251 0.36 6.84 -27.93
C ALA A 251 1.11 8.15 -27.67
N PHE A 252 2.37 8.26 -28.12
CA PHE A 252 3.20 9.45 -27.91
C PHE A 252 2.53 10.73 -28.40
N ARG A 253 1.83 10.68 -29.57
CA ARG A 253 1.11 11.83 -30.09
C ARG A 253 0.12 12.39 -29.07
N ASP A 254 -0.66 11.53 -28.43
CA ASP A 254 -1.70 11.95 -27.49
C ASP A 254 -1.09 12.51 -26.19
N LEU A 255 0.02 11.92 -25.72
CA LEU A 255 0.80 12.47 -24.62
C LEU A 255 1.23 13.92 -24.91
N LEU A 256 1.79 14.16 -26.11
CA LEU A 256 2.30 15.46 -26.51
C LEU A 256 1.17 16.48 -26.72
N PHE A 257 0.16 16.14 -27.54
CA PHE A 257 -0.90 17.10 -27.93
C PHE A 257 -1.86 17.43 -26.78
N LYS A 258 -2.00 16.53 -25.80
CA LYS A 258 -2.77 16.77 -24.57
C LYS A 258 -1.91 17.30 -23.42
N SER A 259 -0.58 17.42 -23.60
CA SER A 259 0.35 17.85 -22.55
C SER A 259 0.18 17.03 -21.24
N LEU A 260 0.09 15.71 -21.36
CA LEU A 260 -0.15 14.82 -20.21
C LEU A 260 1.10 14.63 -19.37
N THR A 261 0.89 14.41 -18.08
CA THR A 261 1.93 14.00 -17.11
C THR A 261 1.73 12.55 -16.72
N LEU A 262 2.77 11.73 -16.83
CA LEU A 262 2.83 10.40 -16.27
C LEU A 262 3.83 10.38 -15.12
N LYS A 263 3.37 10.08 -13.93
CA LYS A 263 4.18 9.98 -12.70
C LYS A 263 4.11 8.58 -12.16
N PHE A 264 5.23 7.86 -12.16
CA PHE A 264 5.35 6.54 -11.57
C PHE A 264 6.13 6.64 -10.27
N PHE A 265 5.76 5.85 -9.26
CA PHE A 265 6.51 5.74 -8.03
C PHE A 265 6.45 4.33 -7.45
N LEU A 266 7.46 3.99 -6.69
CA LEU A 266 7.54 2.76 -5.90
C LEU A 266 7.64 3.15 -4.43
N VAL A 267 6.68 2.75 -3.60
CA VAL A 267 6.60 3.15 -2.19
C VAL A 267 7.86 2.80 -1.39
N TYR A 268 8.56 1.76 -1.79
CA TYR A 268 9.81 1.35 -1.16
C TYR A 268 10.97 2.34 -1.38
N GLU A 269 10.94 3.08 -2.52
CA GLU A 269 12.02 3.95 -3.00
C GLU A 269 11.65 5.45 -2.90
N LEU A 270 10.67 5.80 -2.06
CA LEU A 270 10.35 7.20 -1.82
C LEU A 270 11.58 7.94 -1.27
N LEU A 271 11.85 9.11 -1.81
CA LEU A 271 12.88 10.00 -1.27
C LEU A 271 12.52 10.40 0.17
N GLU A 272 13.52 10.78 0.96
CA GLU A 272 13.32 11.11 2.38
C GLU A 272 12.21 12.16 2.60
N HIS A 273 12.20 13.24 1.81
CA HIS A 273 11.18 14.29 1.92
C HIS A 273 9.79 13.80 1.46
N GLU A 274 9.72 12.91 0.46
CA GLU A 274 8.47 12.31 -0.01
C GLU A 274 7.89 11.37 1.06
N ARG A 275 8.76 10.59 1.68
CA ARG A 275 8.41 9.69 2.77
C ARG A 275 7.92 10.45 3.99
N SER A 276 8.66 11.47 4.41
CA SER A 276 8.27 12.31 5.55
C SER A 276 6.90 12.96 5.33
N ALA A 277 6.65 13.51 4.15
CA ALA A 277 5.36 14.08 3.79
C ALA A 277 4.22 13.03 3.74
N ALA A 278 4.53 11.80 3.31
CA ALA A 278 3.54 10.71 3.31
C ALA A 278 3.20 10.24 4.73
N VAL A 279 4.20 10.12 5.61
CA VAL A 279 4.02 9.80 7.04
C VAL A 279 3.18 10.87 7.73
N GLU A 280 3.50 12.16 7.50
CA GLU A 280 2.75 13.28 8.06
C GLU A 280 1.29 13.27 7.61
N ARG A 281 1.02 13.10 6.30
CA ARG A 281 -0.34 13.01 5.77
C ARG A 281 -1.10 11.83 6.38
N LEU A 282 -0.47 10.66 6.46
CA LEU A 282 -1.10 9.47 7.04
C LEU A 282 -1.43 9.69 8.51
N GLY A 283 -0.51 10.29 9.27
CA GLY A 283 -0.72 10.65 10.67
C GLY A 283 -1.91 11.61 10.84
N ALA A 284 -1.96 12.69 10.07
CA ALA A 284 -3.07 13.65 10.10
C ALA A 284 -4.40 13.00 9.69
N PHE A 285 -4.38 12.09 8.71
CA PHE A 285 -5.56 11.33 8.29
C PHE A 285 -6.08 10.46 9.43
N MET A 286 -5.22 9.71 10.12
CA MET A 286 -5.63 8.87 11.24
C MET A 286 -6.15 9.70 12.42
N GLN A 287 -5.51 10.81 12.76
CA GLN A 287 -5.92 11.72 13.83
C GLN A 287 -7.24 12.44 13.53
N SER A 288 -7.70 12.46 12.28
CA SER A 288 -8.99 13.07 11.92
C SER A 288 -10.21 12.38 12.58
N GLY A 289 -10.05 11.17 13.09
CA GLY A 289 -11.12 10.33 13.62
C GLY A 289 -12.10 9.81 12.56
N LYS A 290 -11.85 10.12 11.28
CA LYS A 290 -12.70 9.70 10.14
C LYS A 290 -12.08 8.55 9.33
N ALA A 291 -10.80 8.30 9.54
CA ALA A 291 -10.06 7.27 8.83
C ALA A 291 -10.63 5.87 9.13
N LYS A 292 -10.85 5.10 8.09
CA LYS A 292 -11.29 3.70 8.20
C LYS A 292 -10.26 2.79 7.54
N THR A 293 -9.66 1.92 8.32
CA THR A 293 -8.82 0.83 7.81
C THR A 293 -9.69 -0.39 7.57
N ARG A 294 -9.70 -0.88 6.34
CA ARG A 294 -10.45 -2.07 6.01
C ARG A 294 -9.59 -3.31 6.17
N ILE A 295 -9.84 -4.07 7.22
CA ILE A 295 -9.21 -5.36 7.47
C ILE A 295 -10.23 -6.46 7.17
N SER A 296 -9.89 -7.35 6.24
CA SER A 296 -10.75 -8.47 5.87
C SER A 296 -10.56 -9.67 6.80
N HIS A 297 -9.31 -9.90 7.21
CA HIS A 297 -8.95 -11.02 8.07
C HIS A 297 -7.85 -10.63 9.04
N VAL A 298 -8.04 -10.97 10.31
CA VAL A 298 -6.98 -11.06 11.32
C VAL A 298 -6.82 -12.53 11.65
N LEU A 299 -5.66 -13.08 11.35
CA LEU A 299 -5.37 -14.50 11.52
C LEU A 299 -4.26 -14.70 12.56
N PRO A 300 -4.27 -15.82 13.32
CA PRO A 300 -3.14 -16.18 14.16
C PRO A 300 -1.85 -16.31 13.32
N PHE A 301 -0.70 -16.07 13.92
CA PHE A 301 0.60 -16.15 13.23
C PHE A 301 0.82 -17.52 12.58
N GLU A 302 0.34 -18.59 13.21
CA GLU A 302 0.40 -19.95 12.70
C GLU A 302 -0.34 -20.17 11.38
N GLU A 303 -1.33 -19.33 11.05
CA GLU A 303 -2.09 -19.39 9.81
C GLU A 303 -1.47 -18.55 8.68
N ALA A 304 -0.20 -18.23 8.76
CA ALA A 304 0.48 -17.38 7.78
C ALA A 304 0.42 -17.92 6.33
N VAL A 305 0.45 -19.23 6.13
CA VAL A 305 0.24 -19.85 4.81
C VAL A 305 -1.12 -19.45 4.24
N LYS A 306 -2.17 -19.59 5.03
CA LYS A 306 -3.54 -19.19 4.66
C LYS A 306 -3.66 -17.69 4.38
N ALA A 307 -2.96 -16.85 5.16
CA ALA A 307 -2.93 -15.41 4.93
C ALA A 307 -2.34 -15.07 3.55
N HIS A 308 -1.22 -15.71 3.17
CA HIS A 308 -0.63 -15.56 1.84
C HIS A 308 -1.57 -16.04 0.73
N GLU A 309 -2.23 -17.19 0.90
CA GLU A 309 -3.19 -17.72 -0.07
C GLU A 309 -4.41 -16.80 -0.25
N LEU A 310 -4.92 -16.23 0.82
CA LEU A 310 -6.01 -15.24 0.76
C LEU A 310 -5.62 -14.00 -0.05
N VAL A 311 -4.42 -13.46 0.18
CA VAL A 311 -3.92 -12.31 -0.59
C VAL A 311 -3.67 -12.69 -2.05
N GLU A 312 -3.07 -13.85 -2.30
CA GLU A 312 -2.74 -14.36 -3.64
C GLU A 312 -3.99 -14.60 -4.49
N SER A 313 -5.08 -15.07 -3.88
CA SER A 313 -6.36 -15.30 -4.57
C SER A 313 -7.06 -14.02 -5.04
N GLY A 314 -6.67 -12.84 -4.51
CA GLY A 314 -7.34 -11.56 -4.75
C GLY A 314 -8.75 -11.47 -4.16
N ASN A 315 -9.18 -12.46 -3.39
CA ASN A 315 -10.53 -12.51 -2.80
C ASN A 315 -10.63 -11.76 -1.46
N ALA A 316 -9.49 -11.37 -0.86
CA ALA A 316 -9.49 -10.55 0.34
C ALA A 316 -10.14 -9.19 0.04
N ASN A 317 -11.16 -8.83 0.84
CA ASN A 317 -11.86 -7.56 0.69
C ASN A 317 -11.31 -6.52 1.68
N GLY A 318 -10.04 -6.19 1.53
CA GLY A 318 -9.28 -5.35 2.47
C GLY A 318 -7.93 -5.97 2.81
N ASN A 319 -7.30 -5.45 3.85
CA ASN A 319 -6.01 -5.93 4.34
C ASN A 319 -6.14 -7.31 5.02
N VAL A 320 -5.06 -8.08 4.98
CA VAL A 320 -4.91 -9.32 5.74
C VAL A 320 -3.77 -9.12 6.74
N VAL A 321 -4.02 -9.42 7.99
CA VAL A 321 -3.09 -9.17 9.10
C VAL A 321 -2.87 -10.46 9.88
N LEU A 322 -1.65 -10.71 10.28
CA LEU A 322 -1.27 -11.76 11.22
C LEU A 322 -1.10 -11.15 12.60
N LYS A 323 -1.69 -11.77 13.61
CA LYS A 323 -1.45 -11.47 15.02
C LYS A 323 -0.27 -12.33 15.48
N VAL A 324 0.83 -11.66 15.84
CA VAL A 324 2.12 -12.31 16.19
C VAL A 324 2.17 -12.73 17.65
#